data_320495113785c8072a075d91a4d06fba
#
_entry.id   320495113785c8072a075d91a4d06fba
#
_cell.length_a   1.000
_cell.length_b   1.000
_cell.length_c   1.000
_cell.angle_alpha   90.00
_cell.angle_beta   90.00
_cell.angle_gamma   90.00
#
_symmetry.space_group_name_H-M   'P 1'
#
loop_
_entity.id
_entity.type
_entity.pdbx_description
1 polymer ?
#
loop_
_entity_poly.entity_id
_entity_poly.type
_entity_poly.pdbx_seq_one_letter_code
_entity_poly.pdbx_strand_id
1 'polypeptide(L)'
;MLLERTRAEKEELIKQGKIKRDKKESIIFKGDDNSYYEKLGNTDVCIDHKLPFTLPDGWTWCVLPEIAEIIMGSSPDGTTINNSNEGIEFHQGKIFFTNKMLNPSDKSTTQPSKIAPKDSVLLCVRAPVGELNITDRSICIGRGLASIHPYHYIDAEWLFYWLQTYKGYLNMKATGSTFVAITADIVKTILMPLPPLKEQEEILKTINKVFFIVDLIEKSLN
;
A
#
# COMPACT_ATOMS: atom_id res chain seq x y z
N MET A 1 18.33 11.00 -6.51
CA MET A 1 17.91 9.78 -5.79
C MET A 1 16.53 9.30 -6.28
N LEU A 2 16.15 8.03 -6.02
CA LEU A 2 14.84 7.50 -6.43
C LEU A 2 13.68 8.27 -5.77
N LEU A 3 13.78 8.49 -4.45
CA LEU A 3 12.77 9.22 -3.69
C LEU A 3 12.48 10.62 -4.24
N GLU A 4 13.49 11.35 -4.70
CA GLU A 4 13.31 12.68 -5.29
C GLU A 4 12.52 12.63 -6.60
N ARG A 5 12.77 11.61 -7.44
CA ARG A 5 11.99 11.40 -8.67
C ARG A 5 10.53 11.10 -8.35
N THR A 6 10.29 10.26 -7.36
CA THR A 6 8.93 9.90 -6.91
C THR A 6 8.21 11.11 -6.32
N ARG A 7 8.89 11.93 -5.52
CA ARG A 7 8.35 13.20 -5.00
C ARG A 7 8.01 14.18 -6.14
N ALA A 8 8.88 14.30 -7.14
CA ALA A 8 8.64 15.16 -8.29
C ALA A 8 7.43 14.69 -9.11
N GLU A 9 7.27 13.39 -9.31
CA GLU A 9 6.09 12.81 -9.96
C GLU A 9 4.82 13.10 -9.17
N LYS A 10 4.83 12.89 -7.85
CA LYS A 10 3.70 13.21 -6.97
C LYS A 10 3.30 14.67 -7.10
N GLU A 11 4.24 15.62 -7.07
CA GLU A 11 3.98 17.04 -7.25
C GLU A 11 3.36 17.35 -8.62
N GLU A 12 3.81 16.68 -9.67
CA GLU A 12 3.25 16.85 -11.01
C GLU A 12 1.81 16.33 -11.08
N LEU A 13 1.51 15.17 -10.46
CA LEU A 13 0.16 14.63 -10.37
C LEU A 13 -0.79 15.56 -9.58
N ILE A 14 -0.28 16.22 -8.51
CA ILE A 14 -1.03 17.23 -7.77
C ILE A 14 -1.32 18.46 -8.63
N LYS A 15 -0.32 18.98 -9.36
CA LYS A 15 -0.50 20.13 -10.28
C LYS A 15 -1.51 19.83 -11.38
N GLN A 16 -1.51 18.60 -11.91
CA GLN A 16 -2.48 18.14 -12.91
C GLN A 16 -3.88 17.89 -12.34
N GLY A 17 -4.08 18.00 -11.02
CA GLY A 17 -5.36 17.72 -10.35
C GLY A 17 -5.74 16.24 -10.33
N LYS A 18 -4.82 15.33 -10.64
CA LYS A 18 -5.05 13.88 -10.62
C LYS A 18 -5.13 13.33 -9.22
N ILE A 19 -4.29 13.84 -8.31
CA ILE A 19 -4.31 13.51 -6.89
C ILE A 19 -4.43 14.77 -6.05
N LYS A 20 -4.95 14.64 -4.83
CA LYS A 20 -5.10 15.76 -3.90
C LYS A 20 -3.90 15.81 -2.97
N ARG A 21 -3.40 17.04 -2.68
CA ARG A 21 -2.39 17.23 -1.63
C ARG A 21 -2.97 16.84 -0.27
N ASP A 22 -2.20 16.08 0.49
CA ASP A 22 -2.58 15.78 1.88
C ASP A 22 -2.37 17.01 2.76
N LYS A 23 -3.35 17.29 3.63
CA LYS A 23 -3.26 18.40 4.58
C LYS A 23 -2.26 18.17 5.71
N LYS A 24 -1.92 16.89 5.98
CA LYS A 24 -1.00 16.44 7.03
C LYS A 24 0.20 15.72 6.40
N GLU A 25 0.75 16.29 5.34
CA GLU A 25 1.90 15.69 4.67
C GLU A 25 3.11 15.69 5.59
N SER A 26 3.74 14.53 5.75
CA SER A 26 5.04 14.39 6.39
C SER A 26 6.08 13.93 5.38
N ILE A 27 7.33 14.31 5.61
CA ILE A 27 8.48 13.97 4.77
C ILE A 27 9.59 13.49 5.68
N ILE A 28 10.24 12.37 5.30
CA ILE A 28 11.44 11.91 6.00
C ILE A 28 12.67 12.39 5.25
N PHE A 29 13.66 12.89 6.00
CA PHE A 29 14.96 13.26 5.49
C PHE A 29 16.07 12.88 6.46
N LYS A 30 17.30 12.77 5.94
CA LYS A 30 18.49 12.52 6.75
C LYS A 30 19.18 13.85 7.02
N GLY A 31 19.42 14.16 8.28
CA GLY A 31 20.14 15.35 8.72
C GLY A 31 21.66 15.25 8.53
N ASP A 32 22.35 16.35 8.71
CA ASP A 32 23.84 16.43 8.62
C ASP A 32 24.54 15.61 9.73
N ASP A 33 23.83 15.34 10.83
CA ASP A 33 24.25 14.47 11.93
C ASP A 33 24.05 12.99 11.68
N ASN A 34 23.65 12.61 10.46
CA ASN A 34 23.26 11.27 10.03
C ASN A 34 21.98 10.70 10.68
N SER A 35 21.28 11.44 11.51
CA SER A 35 19.98 11.05 12.08
C SER A 35 18.84 11.26 11.07
N TYR A 36 17.76 10.48 11.21
CA TYR A 36 16.55 10.65 10.42
C TYR A 36 15.54 11.53 11.14
N TYR A 37 14.96 12.44 10.38
CA TYR A 37 13.96 13.38 10.84
C TYR A 37 12.66 13.25 10.04
N GLU A 38 11.53 13.35 10.72
CA GLU A 38 10.21 13.52 10.12
C GLU A 38 9.83 15.01 10.21
N LYS A 39 9.61 15.64 9.07
CA LYS A 39 9.10 17.00 8.95
C LYS A 39 7.59 16.99 8.92
N LEU A 40 6.97 17.60 9.93
CA LEU A 40 5.52 17.80 10.06
C LEU A 40 5.24 19.32 10.05
N GLY A 41 4.86 19.86 8.90
CA GLY A 41 4.71 21.31 8.73
C GLY A 41 6.03 22.04 8.98
N ASN A 42 6.12 22.82 10.07
CA ASN A 42 7.33 23.59 10.44
C ASN A 42 8.16 22.91 11.55
N THR A 43 7.85 21.68 11.93
CA THR A 43 8.53 20.97 13.02
C THR A 43 9.26 19.78 12.48
N ASP A 44 10.56 19.65 12.82
CA ASP A 44 11.39 18.50 12.52
C ASP A 44 11.56 17.67 13.80
N VAL A 45 11.21 16.39 13.74
CA VAL A 45 11.27 15.46 14.88
C VAL A 45 12.21 14.32 14.53
N CYS A 46 13.23 14.07 15.37
CA CYS A 46 14.11 12.91 15.21
C CYS A 46 13.32 11.61 15.38
N ILE A 47 13.46 10.71 14.43
CA ILE A 47 12.71 9.44 14.37
C ILE A 47 13.61 8.20 14.44
N ASP A 48 14.90 8.33 14.73
CA ASP A 48 15.83 7.19 14.80
C ASP A 48 15.31 6.07 15.74
N HIS A 49 14.67 6.45 16.85
CA HIS A 49 14.07 5.51 17.80
C HIS A 49 12.85 4.75 17.25
N LYS A 50 12.27 5.18 16.11
CA LYS A 50 11.14 4.51 15.44
C LYS A 50 11.61 3.58 14.32
N LEU A 51 12.88 3.71 13.89
CA LEU A 51 13.40 2.94 12.77
C LEU A 51 13.74 1.51 13.23
N PRO A 52 13.26 0.48 12.52
CA PRO A 52 13.44 -0.90 12.95
C PRO A 52 14.89 -1.42 12.77
N PHE A 53 15.67 -0.79 11.88
CA PHE A 53 17.06 -1.16 11.58
C PHE A 53 17.79 -0.04 10.83
N THR A 54 19.11 -0.17 10.77
CA THR A 54 19.97 0.72 9.95
C THR A 54 19.90 0.30 8.48
N LEU A 55 19.73 1.27 7.58
CA LEU A 55 19.67 1.01 6.15
C LEU A 55 21.06 0.80 5.55
N PRO A 56 21.19 -0.05 4.50
CA PRO A 56 22.36 -0.11 3.65
C PRO A 56 22.64 1.22 2.93
N ASP A 57 23.87 1.40 2.45
CA ASP A 57 24.22 2.55 1.62
C ASP A 57 23.35 2.64 0.37
N GLY A 58 22.94 3.85 0.02
CA GLY A 58 22.06 4.09 -1.14
C GLY A 58 20.56 3.93 -0.88
N TRP A 59 20.18 3.36 0.28
CA TRP A 59 18.78 3.29 0.72
C TRP A 59 18.36 4.53 1.48
N THR A 60 17.08 4.80 1.53
CA THR A 60 16.52 5.87 2.37
C THR A 60 15.21 5.47 3.01
N TRP A 61 14.91 6.03 4.18
CA TRP A 61 13.58 5.94 4.77
C TRP A 61 12.65 6.98 4.15
N CYS A 62 11.40 6.61 3.95
CA CYS A 62 10.30 7.50 3.57
C CYS A 62 9.00 7.05 4.26
N VAL A 63 7.96 7.87 4.23
CA VAL A 63 6.60 7.46 4.59
C VAL A 63 5.84 7.01 3.35
N LEU A 64 4.91 6.09 3.54
CA LEU A 64 4.14 5.49 2.44
C LEU A 64 3.52 6.52 1.46
N PRO A 65 2.95 7.66 1.89
CA PRO A 65 2.41 8.67 0.98
C PRO A 65 3.43 9.40 0.10
N GLU A 66 4.74 9.23 0.35
CA GLU A 66 5.78 9.79 -0.51
C GLU A 66 6.00 8.95 -1.78
N ILE A 67 5.60 7.68 -1.76
CA ILE A 67 5.87 6.71 -2.82
C ILE A 67 4.62 6.04 -3.41
N ALA A 68 3.44 6.30 -2.83
CA ALA A 68 2.18 5.74 -3.29
C ALA A 68 0.99 6.65 -2.96
N GLU A 69 -0.04 6.62 -3.81
CA GLU A 69 -1.34 7.19 -3.51
C GLU A 69 -2.15 6.22 -2.64
N ILE A 70 -2.79 6.74 -1.58
CA ILE A 70 -3.62 5.97 -0.66
C ILE A 70 -5.08 6.35 -0.86
N ILE A 71 -5.90 5.41 -1.30
CA ILE A 71 -7.33 5.59 -1.55
C ILE A 71 -8.10 4.71 -0.58
N MET A 72 -8.75 5.32 0.41
CA MET A 72 -9.66 4.59 1.30
C MET A 72 -10.95 4.26 0.55
N GLY A 73 -11.34 2.98 0.57
CA GLY A 73 -12.53 2.51 -0.11
C GLY A 73 -13.82 3.03 0.52
N SER A 74 -14.84 3.11 -0.31
CA SER A 74 -16.21 3.46 0.06
C SER A 74 -17.18 2.58 -0.72
N SER A 75 -18.17 2.01 -0.04
CA SER A 75 -19.15 1.19 -0.74
C SER A 75 -20.01 2.06 -1.68
N PRO A 76 -20.25 1.63 -2.92
CA PRO A 76 -21.23 2.25 -3.79
C PRO A 76 -22.66 2.10 -3.21
N ASP A 77 -23.64 2.78 -3.80
CA ASP A 77 -25.04 2.56 -3.45
C ASP A 77 -25.42 1.11 -3.72
N GLY A 78 -26.08 0.47 -2.77
CA GLY A 78 -26.47 -0.95 -2.86
C GLY A 78 -27.36 -1.26 -4.07
N THR A 79 -28.16 -0.30 -4.54
CA THR A 79 -29.01 -0.42 -5.72
C THR A 79 -28.25 -0.50 -7.04
N THR A 80 -26.97 -0.07 -7.06
CA THR A 80 -26.09 -0.10 -8.23
C THR A 80 -25.23 -1.34 -8.29
N ILE A 81 -25.25 -2.18 -7.24
CA ILE A 81 -24.49 -3.43 -7.16
C ILE A 81 -25.29 -4.55 -7.83
N ASN A 82 -24.62 -5.32 -8.69
CA ASN A 82 -25.23 -6.42 -9.43
C ASN A 82 -24.29 -7.63 -9.50
N ASN A 83 -24.85 -8.78 -9.89
CA ASN A 83 -24.11 -10.02 -10.16
C ASN A 83 -24.10 -10.37 -11.66
N SER A 84 -24.49 -9.42 -12.52
CA SER A 84 -24.55 -9.58 -13.98
C SER A 84 -23.26 -9.16 -14.69
N ASN A 85 -22.21 -8.79 -13.94
CA ASN A 85 -20.96 -8.24 -14.45
C ASN A 85 -21.13 -6.92 -15.23
N GLU A 86 -22.22 -6.19 -14.96
CA GLU A 86 -22.45 -4.88 -15.55
C GLU A 86 -21.69 -3.79 -14.77
N GLY A 87 -20.87 -3.02 -15.46
CA GLY A 87 -20.05 -1.97 -14.87
C GLY A 87 -18.65 -2.45 -14.46
N ILE A 88 -18.13 -1.92 -13.33
CA ILE A 88 -16.81 -2.26 -12.82
C ILE A 88 -16.92 -3.26 -11.68
N GLU A 89 -15.99 -4.20 -11.63
CA GLU A 89 -15.86 -5.22 -10.57
C GLU A 89 -15.77 -4.56 -9.18
N PHE A 90 -16.51 -5.09 -8.20
CA PHE A 90 -16.61 -4.53 -6.85
C PHE A 90 -16.11 -5.50 -5.78
N HIS A 91 -15.20 -5.03 -4.92
CA HIS A 91 -14.64 -5.75 -3.79
C HIS A 91 -14.91 -5.02 -2.47
N GLN A 92 -15.62 -5.68 -1.55
CA GLN A 92 -15.93 -5.13 -0.23
C GLN A 92 -14.84 -5.40 0.81
N GLY A 93 -14.12 -6.52 0.68
CA GLY A 93 -13.11 -7.02 1.61
C GLY A 93 -12.32 -8.20 1.01
N LYS A 94 -11.75 -9.07 1.84
CA LYS A 94 -10.76 -10.07 1.45
C LYS A 94 -11.33 -11.38 0.86
N ILE A 95 -12.60 -11.52 0.61
CA ILE A 95 -13.23 -12.82 0.18
C ILE A 95 -12.50 -13.41 -1.03
N PHE A 96 -12.06 -12.57 -1.95
CA PHE A 96 -11.40 -12.96 -3.18
C PHE A 96 -9.87 -12.82 -3.13
N PHE A 97 -9.30 -12.57 -1.93
CA PHE A 97 -7.84 -12.53 -1.77
C PHE A 97 -7.23 -13.93 -1.88
N THR A 98 -6.09 -14.00 -2.51
CA THR A 98 -5.25 -15.20 -2.58
C THR A 98 -3.92 -14.96 -1.87
N ASN A 99 -2.92 -15.75 -2.15
CA ASN A 99 -1.57 -15.55 -1.60
C ASN A 99 -0.92 -14.23 -2.08
N LYS A 100 -1.27 -13.74 -3.29
CA LYS A 100 -0.70 -12.50 -3.84
C LYS A 100 -1.67 -11.75 -4.76
N MET A 101 -2.25 -12.42 -5.75
CA MET A 101 -3.07 -11.77 -6.78
C MET A 101 -4.56 -11.90 -6.49
N LEU A 102 -5.32 -10.86 -6.80
CA LEU A 102 -6.76 -10.80 -6.55
C LEU A 102 -7.54 -11.68 -7.53
N ASN A 103 -8.33 -12.62 -7.00
CA ASN A 103 -9.32 -13.35 -7.79
C ASN A 103 -10.50 -12.45 -8.18
N PRO A 104 -11.20 -12.76 -9.30
CA PRO A 104 -12.40 -12.04 -9.69
C PRO A 104 -13.51 -12.10 -8.64
N SER A 105 -14.23 -10.99 -8.46
CA SER A 105 -15.45 -10.92 -7.66
C SER A 105 -16.66 -11.33 -8.49
N ASP A 106 -17.66 -11.88 -7.82
CA ASP A 106 -18.99 -12.14 -8.38
C ASP A 106 -19.90 -10.89 -8.39
N LYS A 107 -19.36 -9.74 -7.97
CA LYS A 107 -20.10 -8.47 -7.87
C LYS A 107 -19.48 -7.38 -8.72
N SER A 108 -20.35 -6.59 -9.35
CA SER A 108 -20.02 -5.39 -10.10
C SER A 108 -20.89 -4.22 -9.68
N THR A 109 -20.50 -3.01 -10.05
CA THR A 109 -21.32 -1.80 -9.84
C THR A 109 -21.28 -0.90 -11.06
N THR A 110 -22.44 -0.36 -11.41
CA THR A 110 -22.57 0.63 -12.50
C THR A 110 -22.21 2.04 -12.06
N GLN A 111 -22.11 2.28 -10.74
CA GLN A 111 -21.74 3.59 -10.18
C GLN A 111 -20.64 3.42 -9.12
N PRO A 112 -19.36 3.30 -9.55
CA PRO A 112 -18.26 3.10 -8.62
C PRO A 112 -18.03 4.33 -7.75
N SER A 113 -17.84 4.13 -6.45
CA SER A 113 -17.57 5.19 -5.48
C SER A 113 -16.09 5.51 -5.33
N LYS A 114 -15.25 4.49 -5.27
CA LYS A 114 -13.78 4.56 -5.17
C LYS A 114 -13.15 3.49 -6.03
N ILE A 115 -12.20 3.89 -6.86
CA ILE A 115 -11.47 3.01 -7.77
C ILE A 115 -10.08 2.76 -7.20
N ALA A 116 -9.69 1.49 -7.13
CA ALA A 116 -8.31 1.07 -7.03
C ALA A 116 -7.79 0.90 -8.46
N PRO A 117 -6.78 1.66 -8.90
CA PRO A 117 -6.18 1.47 -10.22
C PRO A 117 -5.53 0.07 -10.33
N LYS A 118 -5.32 -0.39 -11.58
CA LYS A 118 -4.48 -1.55 -11.86
C LYS A 118 -3.12 -1.43 -11.17
N ASP A 119 -2.54 -2.56 -10.76
CA ASP A 119 -1.24 -2.66 -10.07
C ASP A 119 -1.20 -1.98 -8.69
N SER A 120 -2.38 -1.81 -8.06
CA SER A 120 -2.47 -1.35 -6.67
C SER A 120 -2.34 -2.52 -5.69
N VAL A 121 -1.70 -2.26 -4.55
CA VAL A 121 -1.76 -3.13 -3.37
C VAL A 121 -3.04 -2.81 -2.61
N LEU A 122 -3.87 -3.81 -2.41
CA LEU A 122 -5.11 -3.73 -1.62
C LEU A 122 -4.80 -4.11 -0.18
N LEU A 123 -5.18 -3.26 0.76
CA LEU A 123 -5.03 -3.48 2.20
C LEU A 123 -6.40 -3.62 2.86
N CYS A 124 -6.64 -4.70 3.60
CA CYS A 124 -7.79 -4.80 4.48
C CYS A 124 -7.64 -3.83 5.66
N VAL A 125 -8.51 -2.83 5.71
CA VAL A 125 -8.55 -1.81 6.78
C VAL A 125 -9.61 -2.11 7.83
N ARG A 126 -10.41 -3.16 7.64
CA ARG A 126 -11.35 -3.73 8.62
C ARG A 126 -11.01 -5.19 8.87
N ALA A 127 -11.50 -5.74 9.99
CA ALA A 127 -11.22 -7.11 10.40
C ALA A 127 -11.51 -8.14 9.27
N PRO A 128 -10.53 -9.00 8.96
CA PRO A 128 -9.19 -9.08 9.50
C PRO A 128 -8.26 -8.02 8.91
N VAL A 129 -7.76 -7.11 9.78
CA VAL A 129 -6.90 -5.98 9.39
C VAL A 129 -5.53 -6.48 8.94
N GLY A 130 -4.95 -5.82 7.93
CA GLY A 130 -3.57 -6.07 7.48
C GLY A 130 -3.42 -7.19 6.46
N GLU A 131 -4.51 -7.80 5.98
CA GLU A 131 -4.46 -8.70 4.83
C GLU A 131 -4.23 -7.91 3.56
N LEU A 132 -3.40 -8.45 2.65
CA LEU A 132 -2.95 -7.77 1.43
C LEU A 132 -3.19 -8.61 0.19
N ASN A 133 -3.40 -7.95 -0.93
CA ASN A 133 -3.42 -8.54 -2.25
C ASN A 133 -3.03 -7.51 -3.31
N ILE A 134 -2.71 -7.93 -4.53
CA ILE A 134 -2.44 -7.04 -5.66
C ILE A 134 -3.55 -7.21 -6.68
N THR A 135 -4.06 -6.10 -7.21
CA THR A 135 -5.00 -6.14 -8.33
C THR A 135 -4.29 -5.89 -9.67
N ASP A 136 -4.52 -6.76 -10.65
CA ASP A 136 -4.00 -6.65 -12.02
C ASP A 136 -4.93 -5.84 -12.94
N ARG A 137 -6.00 -5.29 -12.40
CA ARG A 137 -7.04 -4.53 -13.09
C ARG A 137 -7.62 -3.44 -12.19
N SER A 138 -8.25 -2.43 -12.81
CA SER A 138 -8.97 -1.41 -12.05
C SER A 138 -10.28 -1.96 -11.50
N ILE A 139 -10.54 -1.74 -10.21
CA ILE A 139 -11.71 -2.26 -9.49
C ILE A 139 -12.34 -1.20 -8.60
N CYS A 140 -13.61 -1.33 -8.28
CA CYS A 140 -14.26 -0.56 -7.23
C CYS A 140 -13.99 -1.20 -5.86
N ILE A 141 -13.59 -0.40 -4.87
CA ILE A 141 -13.28 -0.87 -3.52
C ILE A 141 -14.24 -0.31 -2.47
N GLY A 142 -14.78 -1.20 -1.65
CA GLY A 142 -15.67 -0.88 -0.54
C GLY A 142 -14.92 -0.52 0.74
N ARG A 143 -15.68 -0.18 1.79
CA ARG A 143 -15.19 0.33 3.08
C ARG A 143 -14.24 -0.61 3.85
N GLY A 144 -14.13 -1.87 3.45
CA GLY A 144 -13.22 -2.84 4.05
C GLY A 144 -11.80 -2.78 3.51
N LEU A 145 -11.57 -2.06 2.41
CA LEU A 145 -10.31 -2.00 1.69
C LEU A 145 -9.75 -0.58 1.58
N ALA A 146 -8.44 -0.49 1.51
CA ALA A 146 -7.72 0.66 0.96
C ALA A 146 -6.89 0.20 -0.24
N SER A 147 -6.77 1.05 -1.24
CA SER A 147 -5.82 0.91 -2.34
C SER A 147 -4.57 1.71 -2.02
N ILE A 148 -3.42 1.11 -2.21
CA ILE A 148 -2.09 1.72 -2.13
C ILE A 148 -1.52 1.59 -3.54
N HIS A 149 -1.65 2.66 -4.33
CA HIS A 149 -1.24 2.70 -5.72
C HIS A 149 0.16 3.31 -5.84
N PRO A 150 1.19 2.50 -6.20
CA PRO A 150 2.57 2.99 -6.29
C PRO A 150 2.72 4.05 -7.38
N TYR A 151 3.58 5.06 -7.16
CA TYR A 151 4.01 5.94 -8.22
C TYR A 151 4.94 5.20 -9.18
N HIS A 152 5.11 5.74 -10.39
CA HIS A 152 5.72 5.05 -11.55
C HIS A 152 7.04 4.29 -11.27
N TYR A 153 7.87 4.81 -10.37
CA TYR A 153 9.18 4.21 -10.07
C TYR A 153 9.17 3.21 -8.93
N ILE A 154 8.00 2.85 -8.41
CA ILE A 154 7.85 1.94 -7.27
C ILE A 154 7.15 0.68 -7.73
N ASP A 155 7.74 -0.47 -7.44
CA ASP A 155 7.15 -1.76 -7.78
C ASP A 155 6.04 -2.14 -6.79
N ALA A 156 4.90 -2.59 -7.30
CA ALA A 156 3.76 -3.01 -6.47
C ALA A 156 4.09 -4.26 -5.62
N GLU A 157 4.93 -5.18 -6.13
CA GLU A 157 5.38 -6.33 -5.34
C GLU A 157 6.31 -5.92 -4.20
N TRP A 158 7.16 -4.89 -4.41
CA TRP A 158 7.98 -4.33 -3.33
C TRP A 158 7.10 -3.81 -2.20
N LEU A 159 6.07 -3.01 -2.52
CA LEU A 159 5.10 -2.54 -1.53
C LEU A 159 4.37 -3.69 -0.85
N PHE A 160 3.93 -4.68 -1.61
CA PHE A 160 3.20 -5.83 -1.10
C PHE A 160 4.02 -6.61 -0.06
N TYR A 161 5.28 -6.96 -0.37
CA TYR A 161 6.11 -7.72 0.56
C TYR A 161 6.50 -6.90 1.79
N TRP A 162 6.80 -5.62 1.63
CA TRP A 162 7.11 -4.77 2.78
C TRP A 162 5.89 -4.58 3.68
N LEU A 163 4.74 -4.28 3.12
CA LEU A 163 3.51 -4.06 3.90
C LEU A 163 3.06 -5.30 4.67
N GLN A 164 3.40 -6.50 4.25
CA GLN A 164 3.15 -7.73 5.01
C GLN A 164 3.83 -7.70 6.39
N THR A 165 5.00 -7.08 6.50
CA THR A 165 5.72 -6.97 7.78
C THR A 165 4.97 -6.10 8.79
N TYR A 166 4.09 -5.22 8.31
CA TYR A 166 3.27 -4.34 9.15
C TYR A 166 1.97 -4.96 9.67
N LYS A 167 1.62 -6.19 9.28
CA LYS A 167 0.36 -6.83 9.70
C LYS A 167 0.17 -6.84 11.21
N GLY A 168 1.20 -7.18 11.97
CA GLY A 168 1.16 -7.14 13.44
C GLY A 168 0.93 -5.74 14.00
N TYR A 169 1.67 -4.75 13.49
CA TYR A 169 1.53 -3.35 13.87
C TYR A 169 0.12 -2.82 13.57
N LEU A 170 -0.40 -3.08 12.36
CA LEU A 170 -1.73 -2.62 11.96
C LEU A 170 -2.83 -3.22 12.83
N ASN A 171 -2.70 -4.50 13.20
CA ASN A 171 -3.64 -5.15 14.12
C ASN A 171 -3.59 -4.51 15.52
N MET A 172 -2.41 -4.16 16.05
CA MET A 172 -2.29 -3.45 17.33
C MET A 172 -2.89 -2.05 17.29
N LYS A 173 -2.80 -1.36 16.15
CA LYS A 173 -3.36 0.00 15.96
C LYS A 173 -4.84 0.01 15.64
N ALA A 174 -5.41 -1.14 15.29
CA ALA A 174 -6.82 -1.26 14.99
C ALA A 174 -7.68 -1.02 16.25
N THR A 175 -8.70 -0.20 16.11
CA THR A 175 -9.59 0.20 17.20
C THR A 175 -11.05 -0.08 16.84
N GLY A 176 -11.90 -0.18 17.84
CA GLY A 176 -13.33 -0.43 17.71
C GLY A 176 -13.76 -1.71 18.43
N SER A 177 -14.85 -1.63 19.18
CA SER A 177 -15.43 -2.77 19.91
C SER A 177 -16.28 -3.68 19.02
N THR A 178 -17.07 -3.09 18.14
CA THR A 178 -17.99 -3.82 17.24
C THR A 178 -17.40 -3.95 15.82
N PHE A 179 -16.67 -2.93 15.34
CA PHE A 179 -16.06 -2.90 14.01
C PHE A 179 -14.59 -2.48 14.14
N VAL A 180 -13.74 -3.47 14.29
CA VAL A 180 -12.29 -3.25 14.34
C VAL A 180 -11.80 -2.72 13.00
N ALA A 181 -11.16 -1.55 13.01
CA ALA A 181 -10.68 -0.89 11.81
C ALA A 181 -9.45 -0.02 12.06
N ILE A 182 -8.71 0.27 11.00
CA ILE A 182 -7.65 1.29 10.97
C ILE A 182 -8.08 2.47 10.10
N THR A 183 -7.56 3.65 10.44
CA THR A 183 -7.82 4.90 9.71
C THR A 183 -6.76 5.15 8.63
N ALA A 184 -7.06 6.08 7.71
CA ALA A 184 -6.08 6.55 6.74
C ALA A 184 -4.81 7.12 7.41
N ASP A 185 -4.96 7.83 8.54
CA ASP A 185 -3.82 8.42 9.26
C ASP A 185 -2.85 7.32 9.72
N ILE A 186 -3.34 6.14 10.17
CA ILE A 186 -2.49 5.01 10.55
C ILE A 186 -1.74 4.45 9.32
N VAL A 187 -2.44 4.27 8.20
CA VAL A 187 -1.81 3.76 6.96
C VAL A 187 -0.72 4.72 6.45
N LYS A 188 -0.96 6.02 6.57
CA LYS A 188 -0.02 7.07 6.13
C LYS A 188 1.25 7.16 6.95
N THR A 189 1.26 6.68 8.19
CA THR A 189 2.46 6.69 9.05
C THR A 189 3.38 5.48 8.84
N ILE A 190 3.07 4.58 7.92
CA ILE A 190 3.90 3.43 7.62
C ILE A 190 5.25 3.88 7.05
N LEU A 191 6.32 3.46 7.72
CA LEU A 191 7.69 3.71 7.29
C LEU A 191 8.09 2.70 6.20
N MET A 192 8.71 3.20 5.14
CA MET A 192 9.15 2.41 4.00
C MET A 192 10.66 2.57 3.80
N PRO A 193 11.44 1.49 3.79
CA PRO A 193 12.82 1.54 3.32
C PRO A 193 12.78 1.52 1.79
N LEU A 194 13.41 2.47 1.17
CA LEU A 194 13.42 2.61 -0.28
C LEU A 194 14.81 2.31 -0.84
N PRO A 195 15.03 1.11 -1.41
CA PRO A 195 16.27 0.77 -2.11
C PRO A 195 16.34 1.45 -3.48
N PRO A 196 17.53 1.56 -4.08
CA PRO A 196 17.68 1.87 -5.51
C PRO A 196 16.88 0.88 -6.38
N LEU A 197 16.37 1.35 -7.52
CA LEU A 197 15.47 0.55 -8.38
C LEU A 197 16.05 -0.83 -8.76
N LYS A 198 17.35 -0.88 -9.11
CA LYS A 198 18.01 -2.16 -9.43
C LYS A 198 18.03 -3.14 -8.25
N GLU A 199 18.18 -2.64 -7.03
CA GLU A 199 18.16 -3.48 -5.84
C GLU A 199 16.73 -3.98 -5.52
N GLN A 200 15.69 -3.17 -5.76
CA GLN A 200 14.31 -3.64 -5.67
C GLN A 200 14.09 -4.84 -6.60
N GLU A 201 14.52 -4.74 -7.86
CA GLU A 201 14.42 -5.83 -8.84
C GLU A 201 15.17 -7.09 -8.39
N GLU A 202 16.39 -6.98 -7.89
CA GLU A 202 17.20 -8.12 -7.44
C GLU A 202 16.60 -8.78 -6.19
N ILE A 203 16.10 -7.99 -5.25
CA ILE A 203 15.41 -8.50 -4.06
C ILE A 203 14.13 -9.24 -4.47
N LEU A 204 13.32 -8.68 -5.36
CA LEU A 204 12.10 -9.33 -5.84
C LEU A 204 12.39 -10.63 -6.59
N LYS A 205 13.42 -10.67 -7.46
CA LYS A 205 13.87 -11.91 -8.10
C LYS A 205 14.24 -12.97 -7.06
N THR A 206 14.94 -12.58 -6.00
CA THR A 206 15.36 -13.49 -4.94
C THR A 206 14.15 -14.01 -4.16
N ILE A 207 13.24 -13.14 -3.75
CA ILE A 207 11.99 -13.51 -3.05
C ILE A 207 11.17 -14.48 -3.90
N ASN A 208 10.94 -14.17 -5.17
CA ASN A 208 10.16 -15.01 -6.06
C ASN A 208 10.82 -16.40 -6.29
N LYS A 209 12.16 -16.45 -6.36
CA LYS A 209 12.91 -17.72 -6.45
C LYS A 209 12.73 -18.56 -5.18
N VAL A 210 12.79 -17.94 -3.99
CA VAL A 210 12.59 -18.65 -2.72
C VAL A 210 11.19 -19.22 -2.63
N PHE A 211 10.15 -18.42 -2.93
CA PHE A 211 8.77 -18.92 -2.93
C PHE A 211 8.54 -20.03 -3.94
N PHE A 212 9.11 -19.92 -5.15
CA PHE A 212 9.05 -21.01 -6.13
C PHE A 212 9.64 -22.33 -5.61
N ILE A 213 10.78 -22.27 -4.91
CA ILE A 213 11.40 -23.45 -4.31
C ILE A 213 10.52 -24.03 -3.20
N VAL A 214 9.94 -23.17 -2.33
CA VAL A 214 9.02 -23.60 -1.27
C VAL A 214 7.81 -24.31 -1.87
N ASP A 215 7.18 -23.75 -2.90
CA ASP A 215 6.04 -24.35 -3.60
C ASP A 215 6.38 -25.73 -4.21
N LEU A 216 7.60 -25.89 -4.74
CA LEU A 216 8.06 -27.19 -5.25
C LEU A 216 8.21 -28.23 -4.13
N ILE A 217 8.75 -27.83 -2.98
CA ILE A 217 8.90 -28.70 -1.80
C ILE A 217 7.52 -29.12 -1.30
N GLU A 218 6.58 -28.18 -1.13
CA GLU A 218 5.21 -28.49 -0.69
C GLU A 218 4.52 -29.47 -1.62
N LYS A 219 4.64 -29.30 -2.95
CA LYS A 219 4.09 -30.23 -3.94
C LYS A 219 4.75 -31.62 -3.92
N SER A 220 5.99 -31.71 -3.47
CA SER A 220 6.70 -32.99 -3.37
C SER A 220 6.35 -33.80 -2.11
N LEU A 221 5.75 -33.13 -1.10
CA LEU A 221 5.36 -33.72 0.18
C LEU A 221 3.89 -34.18 0.21
N ASN A 222 3.09 -33.78 -0.78
CA ASN A 222 1.68 -34.18 -0.97
C ASN A 222 1.53 -35.21 -2.10
#